data_9a54933862a56b797830373252605f38
#
_entry.id   9a54933862a56b797830373252605f38
#
_cell.length_a   1.000
_cell.length_b   1.000
_cell.length_c   1.000
_cell.angle_alpha   90.00
_cell.angle_beta   90.00
_cell.angle_gamma   90.00
#
_symmetry.space_group_name_H-M   'P 1'
#
loop_
_entity.id
_entity.type
_entity.pdbx_description
1 polymer ?
#
loop_
_entity_poly.entity_id
_entity_poly.type
_entity_poly.pdbx_seq_one_letter_code
_entity_poly.pdbx_strand_id
1 'polypeptide(L)'
;AKEGLVDFLKDKDYDLDINFMFSILDATQYPYVLPVNELNVYQLLIRDCDLCQGFEYDWIKQCILGLSIEMNYTFNDILKGNRAFITNSVYHTEYGIEMKRLHFDRMIEEMIILESIML
;
A
#
# COMPACT_ATOMS: atom_id res chain seq x y z
N ALA A 1 -1.72 6.30 11.88
CA ALA A 1 -2.68 6.86 10.92
C ALA A 1 -3.90 7.48 11.59
N LYS A 2 -4.45 6.84 12.61
CA LYS A 2 -5.64 7.37 13.33
C LYS A 2 -5.37 8.71 14.00
N GLU A 3 -4.24 8.86 14.68
CA GLU A 3 -3.83 10.11 15.30
C GLU A 3 -3.67 11.23 14.27
N GLY A 4 -3.05 10.94 13.13
CA GLY A 4 -2.90 11.88 12.03
C GLY A 4 -4.24 12.33 11.46
N LEU A 5 -5.21 11.44 11.31
CA LEU A 5 -6.56 11.78 10.88
C LEU A 5 -7.25 12.70 11.88
N VAL A 6 -7.18 12.41 13.18
CA VAL A 6 -7.76 13.24 14.24
C VAL A 6 -7.14 14.63 14.23
N ASP A 7 -5.80 14.72 14.14
CA ASP A 7 -5.10 16.01 14.10
C ASP A 7 -5.45 16.81 12.85
N PHE A 8 -5.55 16.16 11.70
CA PHE A 8 -5.97 16.79 10.44
C PHE A 8 -7.39 17.39 10.53
N LEU A 9 -8.32 16.69 11.20
CA LEU A 9 -9.72 17.11 11.30
C LEU A 9 -9.99 18.09 12.43
N LYS A 10 -9.05 18.32 13.34
CA LYS A 10 -9.23 19.08 14.57
C LYS A 10 -9.81 20.48 14.37
N ASP A 11 -9.37 21.19 13.33
CA ASP A 11 -9.78 22.55 13.00
C ASP A 11 -10.74 22.62 11.80
N LYS A 12 -11.30 21.48 11.39
CA LYS A 12 -12.16 21.37 10.22
C LYS A 12 -13.57 20.99 10.61
N ASP A 13 -14.54 21.65 9.97
CA ASP A 13 -15.98 21.42 10.16
C ASP A 13 -16.48 20.41 9.10
N TYR A 14 -16.01 19.16 9.23
CA TYR A 14 -16.49 18.05 8.42
C TYR A 14 -17.44 17.16 9.21
N ASP A 15 -18.58 16.83 8.60
CA ASP A 15 -19.52 15.84 9.13
C ASP A 15 -19.04 14.44 8.73
N LEU A 16 -18.08 13.91 9.49
CA LEU A 16 -17.49 12.59 9.25
C LEU A 16 -17.74 11.65 10.41
N ASP A 17 -18.10 10.40 10.08
CA ASP A 17 -18.13 9.31 11.05
C ASP A 17 -16.69 8.83 11.32
N ILE A 18 -16.10 9.29 12.41
CA ILE A 18 -14.72 8.96 12.79
C ILE A 18 -14.54 7.45 13.02
N ASN A 19 -15.52 6.77 13.61
CA ASN A 19 -15.43 5.32 13.83
C ASN A 19 -15.42 4.54 12.52
N PHE A 20 -16.23 4.98 11.55
CA PHE A 20 -16.21 4.41 10.20
C PHE A 20 -14.86 4.64 9.52
N MET A 21 -14.30 5.84 9.59
CA MET A 21 -12.98 6.17 9.04
C MET A 21 -11.88 5.34 9.70
N PHE A 22 -11.94 5.13 11.01
CA PHE A 22 -11.00 4.27 11.72
C PHE A 22 -11.09 2.81 11.27
N SER A 23 -12.30 2.31 11.02
CA SER A 23 -12.49 0.95 10.51
C SER A 23 -11.86 0.75 9.12
N ILE A 24 -11.89 1.78 8.28
CA ILE A 24 -11.23 1.77 6.96
C ILE A 24 -9.71 1.74 7.14
N LEU A 25 -9.16 2.57 8.03
CA LEU A 25 -7.72 2.61 8.31
C LEU A 25 -7.20 1.29 8.91
N ASP A 26 -8.00 0.64 9.76
CA ASP A 26 -7.63 -0.66 10.34
C ASP A 26 -7.41 -1.73 9.27
N ALA A 27 -8.09 -1.64 8.13
CA ALA A 27 -7.93 -2.58 7.03
C ALA A 27 -6.55 -2.49 6.35
N THR A 28 -5.83 -1.38 6.50
CA THR A 28 -4.51 -1.16 5.90
C THR A 28 -3.36 -1.61 6.79
N GLN A 29 -3.61 -1.99 8.02
CA GLN A 29 -2.57 -2.46 8.95
C GLN A 29 -1.90 -3.72 8.39
N TYR A 30 -0.61 -3.65 8.16
CA TYR A 30 0.18 -4.79 7.67
C TYR A 30 1.12 -5.32 8.77
N PRO A 31 1.29 -6.63 8.99
CA PRO A 31 0.53 -7.72 8.30
C PRO A 31 -0.97 -7.66 8.53
N TYR A 32 -1.74 -8.06 7.52
CA TYR A 32 -3.18 -7.96 7.58
C TYR A 32 -3.78 -8.82 8.71
N VAL A 33 -4.49 -8.18 9.63
CA VAL A 33 -5.13 -8.83 10.77
C VAL A 33 -6.58 -9.23 10.45
N LEU A 34 -7.28 -8.38 9.67
CA LEU A 34 -8.66 -8.62 9.31
C LEU A 34 -8.75 -9.54 8.08
N PRO A 35 -9.46 -10.67 8.17
CA PRO A 35 -9.65 -11.56 7.03
C PRO A 35 -10.54 -10.92 5.96
N VAL A 36 -10.26 -11.22 4.69
CA VAL A 36 -10.92 -10.59 3.52
C VAL A 36 -12.44 -10.76 3.56
N ASN A 37 -12.94 -11.93 3.99
CA ASN A 37 -14.38 -12.19 4.05
C ASN A 37 -15.13 -11.38 5.12
N GLU A 38 -14.44 -10.70 6.02
CA GLU A 38 -15.01 -9.80 7.03
C GLU A 38 -14.94 -8.32 6.61
N LEU A 39 -14.31 -8.01 5.47
CA LEU A 39 -14.13 -6.64 5.00
C LEU A 39 -15.33 -6.18 4.17
N ASN A 40 -15.73 -4.91 4.37
CA ASN A 40 -16.68 -4.25 3.48
C ASN A 40 -15.96 -3.71 2.23
N VAL A 41 -16.75 -3.19 1.27
CA VAL A 41 -16.24 -2.70 0.00
C VAL A 41 -15.24 -1.54 0.16
N TYR A 42 -15.44 -0.67 1.16
CA TYR A 42 -14.55 0.47 1.41
C TYR A 42 -13.20 0.02 1.97
N GLN A 43 -13.22 -0.96 2.86
CA GLN A 43 -12.01 -1.56 3.41
C GLN A 43 -11.20 -2.32 2.35
N LEU A 44 -11.87 -3.06 1.47
CA LEU A 44 -11.24 -3.72 0.33
C LEU A 44 -10.63 -2.70 -0.63
N LEU A 45 -11.37 -1.62 -0.94
CA LEU A 45 -10.89 -0.58 -1.84
C LEU A 45 -9.66 0.14 -1.29
N ILE A 46 -9.66 0.53 -0.02
CA ILE A 46 -8.50 1.22 0.57
C ILE A 46 -7.27 0.31 0.62
N ARG A 47 -7.45 -0.98 0.87
CA ARG A 47 -6.38 -1.96 0.85
C ARG A 47 -5.76 -2.10 -0.54
N ASP A 48 -6.60 -2.18 -1.57
CA ASP A 48 -6.15 -2.20 -2.95
C ASP A 48 -5.45 -0.89 -3.37
N CYS A 49 -5.97 0.26 -2.98
CA CYS A 49 -5.36 1.57 -3.25
C CYS A 49 -3.97 1.68 -2.61
N ASP A 50 -3.82 1.19 -1.39
CA ASP A 50 -2.53 1.18 -0.69
C ASP A 50 -1.50 0.33 -1.45
N LEU A 51 -1.88 -0.87 -1.87
CA LEU A 51 -1.02 -1.75 -2.67
C LEU A 51 -0.71 -1.17 -4.05
N CYS A 52 -1.62 -0.42 -4.66
CA CYS A 52 -1.45 0.18 -5.98
C CYS A 52 -0.37 1.28 -6.02
N GLN A 53 0.12 1.76 -4.88
CA GLN A 53 1.28 2.66 -4.84
C GLN A 53 2.51 2.04 -5.53
N GLY A 54 2.66 0.73 -5.51
CA GLY A 54 3.70 0.00 -6.21
C GLY A 54 3.64 0.11 -7.74
N PHE A 55 2.50 0.53 -8.29
CA PHE A 55 2.31 0.71 -9.75
C PHE A 55 2.55 2.14 -10.23
N GLU A 56 2.76 3.08 -9.32
CA GLU A 56 3.09 4.46 -9.67
C GLU A 56 4.50 4.57 -10.26
N TYR A 57 4.74 5.61 -11.07
CA TYR A 57 6.05 5.80 -11.69
C TYR A 57 7.18 6.10 -10.70
N ASP A 58 6.84 6.61 -9.53
CA ASP A 58 7.78 6.91 -8.45
C ASP A 58 7.78 5.87 -7.31
N TRP A 59 7.36 4.63 -7.61
CA TRP A 59 7.27 3.55 -6.63
C TRP A 59 8.60 3.28 -5.90
N ILE A 60 9.74 3.46 -6.57
CA ILE A 60 11.06 3.29 -5.95
C ILE A 60 11.22 4.28 -4.79
N LYS A 61 10.85 5.54 -5.02
CA LYS A 61 10.90 6.58 -3.99
C LYS A 61 9.89 6.32 -2.87
N GLN A 62 8.67 6.02 -3.22
CA GLN A 62 7.59 5.90 -2.24
C GLN A 62 7.64 4.56 -1.49
N CYS A 63 7.77 3.45 -2.20
CA CYS A 63 7.68 2.13 -1.60
C CYS A 63 9.04 1.63 -1.09
N ILE A 64 10.12 1.78 -1.84
CA ILE A 64 11.41 1.26 -1.40
C ILE A 64 12.10 2.23 -0.44
N LEU A 65 12.35 3.45 -0.88
CA LEU A 65 13.05 4.43 -0.04
C LEU A 65 12.20 4.88 1.14
N GLY A 66 10.92 5.16 0.92
CA GLY A 66 9.98 5.55 1.98
C GLY A 66 9.88 4.50 3.08
N LEU A 67 9.66 3.24 2.73
CA LEU A 67 9.59 2.14 3.71
C LEU A 67 10.93 1.88 4.41
N SER A 68 12.06 2.03 3.71
CA SER A 68 13.37 1.86 4.37
C SER A 68 13.57 2.87 5.50
N ILE A 69 13.13 4.11 5.30
CA ILE A 69 13.18 5.15 6.33
C ILE A 69 12.18 4.86 7.47
N GLU A 70 10.94 4.57 7.12
CA GLU A 70 9.86 4.33 8.09
C GLU A 70 10.13 3.13 8.98
N MET A 71 10.62 2.04 8.39
CA MET A 71 10.89 0.78 9.10
C MET A 71 12.30 0.68 9.64
N ASN A 72 13.15 1.66 9.40
CA ASN A 72 14.58 1.65 9.76
C ASN A 72 15.32 0.42 9.21
N TYR A 73 15.03 0.05 7.98
CA TYR A 73 15.74 -0.98 7.23
C TYR A 73 16.62 -0.34 6.16
N THR A 74 17.59 -1.10 5.66
CA THR A 74 18.38 -0.63 4.52
C THR A 74 17.53 -0.70 3.23
N PHE A 75 17.90 0.11 2.25
CA PHE A 75 17.28 0.06 0.92
C PHE A 75 17.31 -1.37 0.35
N ASN A 76 18.45 -2.05 0.47
CA ASN A 76 18.60 -3.41 -0.04
C ASN A 76 17.74 -4.44 0.68
N ASP A 77 17.50 -4.29 1.98
CA ASP A 77 16.62 -5.18 2.72
C ASP A 77 15.18 -5.07 2.24
N ILE A 78 14.70 -3.85 2.03
CA ILE A 78 13.36 -3.63 1.47
C ILE A 78 13.29 -4.17 0.03
N LEU A 79 14.29 -3.90 -0.80
CA LEU A 79 14.31 -4.34 -2.19
C LEU A 79 14.29 -5.87 -2.32
N LYS A 80 15.04 -6.59 -1.48
CA LYS A 80 15.04 -8.07 -1.47
C LYS A 80 13.66 -8.67 -1.24
N GLY A 81 12.86 -8.07 -0.36
CA GLY A 81 11.52 -8.55 -0.04
C GLY A 81 10.44 -8.10 -1.02
N ASN A 82 10.70 -7.03 -1.76
CA ASN A 82 9.66 -6.32 -2.51
C ASN A 82 9.08 -7.13 -3.67
N ARG A 83 9.90 -7.90 -4.39
CA ARG A 83 9.42 -8.72 -5.51
C ARG A 83 8.42 -9.77 -5.02
N ALA A 84 8.75 -10.50 -3.96
CA ALA A 84 7.86 -11.51 -3.38
C ALA A 84 6.59 -10.86 -2.84
N PHE A 85 6.69 -9.74 -2.16
CA PHE A 85 5.55 -9.00 -1.64
C PHE A 85 4.57 -8.61 -2.75
N ILE A 86 5.07 -8.00 -3.81
CA ILE A 86 4.23 -7.54 -4.93
C ILE A 86 3.66 -8.71 -5.73
N THR A 87 4.48 -9.74 -5.98
CA THR A 87 4.03 -10.93 -6.72
C THR A 87 2.93 -11.68 -5.95
N ASN A 88 3.02 -11.72 -4.63
CA ASN A 88 2.06 -12.43 -3.78
C ASN A 88 0.87 -11.57 -3.35
N SER A 89 0.89 -10.26 -3.63
CA SER A 89 -0.21 -9.36 -3.30
C SER A 89 -1.45 -9.69 -4.12
N VAL A 90 -2.60 -9.75 -3.46
CA VAL A 90 -3.89 -10.05 -4.06
C VAL A 90 -4.76 -8.80 -4.03
N TYR A 91 -5.38 -8.50 -5.15
CA TYR A 91 -6.30 -7.36 -5.32
C TYR A 91 -7.72 -7.88 -5.39
N HIS A 92 -8.64 -7.21 -4.70
CA HIS A 92 -10.00 -7.70 -4.48
C HIS A 92 -11.08 -6.85 -5.15
N THR A 93 -10.75 -5.62 -5.57
CA THR A 93 -11.67 -4.71 -6.24
C THR A 93 -11.40 -4.66 -7.74
N GLU A 94 -12.41 -4.27 -8.52
CA GLU A 94 -12.22 -4.05 -9.96
C GLU A 94 -11.10 -3.05 -10.24
N TYR A 95 -11.02 -1.99 -9.42
CA TYR A 95 -9.95 -0.99 -9.52
C TYR A 95 -8.56 -1.61 -9.34
N GLY A 96 -8.34 -2.36 -8.26
CA GLY A 96 -7.04 -2.98 -7.98
C GLY A 96 -6.65 -4.02 -9.03
N ILE A 97 -7.60 -4.84 -9.46
CA ILE A 97 -7.40 -5.87 -10.50
C ILE A 97 -7.00 -5.21 -11.83
N GLU A 98 -7.67 -4.13 -12.22
CA GLU A 98 -7.37 -3.39 -13.45
C GLU A 98 -6.01 -2.69 -13.38
N MET A 99 -5.68 -2.08 -12.26
CA MET A 99 -4.36 -1.45 -12.04
C MET A 99 -3.23 -2.47 -12.16
N LYS A 100 -3.41 -3.66 -11.59
CA LYS A 100 -2.47 -4.77 -11.75
C LYS A 100 -2.31 -5.17 -13.22
N ARG A 101 -3.42 -5.35 -13.91
CA ARG A 101 -3.42 -5.72 -15.32
C ARG A 101 -2.65 -4.74 -16.19
N LEU A 102 -2.79 -3.43 -15.93
CA LEU A 102 -2.18 -2.37 -16.73
C LEU A 102 -0.68 -2.16 -16.43
N HIS A 103 -0.25 -2.36 -15.19
CA HIS A 103 1.04 -1.85 -14.72
C HIS A 103 2.00 -2.90 -14.15
N PHE A 104 1.52 -4.11 -13.88
CA PHE A 104 2.31 -5.13 -13.19
C PHE A 104 3.58 -5.50 -13.96
N ASP A 105 3.48 -5.77 -15.26
CA ASP A 105 4.63 -6.21 -16.06
C ASP A 105 5.72 -5.14 -16.10
N ARG A 106 5.34 -3.88 -16.32
CA ARG A 106 6.29 -2.75 -16.29
C ARG A 106 7.00 -2.66 -14.94
N MET A 107 6.27 -2.72 -13.86
CA MET A 107 6.82 -2.61 -12.53
C MET A 107 7.79 -3.76 -12.21
N ILE A 108 7.45 -4.99 -12.61
CA ILE A 108 8.34 -6.16 -12.45
C ILE A 108 9.62 -5.99 -13.28
N GLU A 109 9.53 -5.51 -14.51
CA GLU A 109 10.72 -5.24 -15.34
C GLU A 109 11.63 -4.20 -14.71
N GLU A 110 11.08 -3.09 -14.24
CA GLU A 110 11.83 -2.05 -13.52
C GLU A 110 12.49 -2.60 -12.26
N MET A 111 11.79 -3.46 -11.53
CA MET A 111 12.31 -4.08 -10.31
C MET A 111 13.48 -5.03 -10.61
N ILE A 112 13.39 -5.84 -11.66
CA ILE A 112 14.46 -6.73 -12.09
C ILE A 112 15.71 -5.93 -12.46
N ILE A 113 15.55 -4.83 -13.19
CA ILE A 113 16.65 -3.93 -13.53
C ILE A 113 17.29 -3.35 -12.27
N LEU A 114 16.49 -2.85 -11.35
CA LEU A 114 16.98 -2.26 -10.10
C LEU A 114 17.73 -3.29 -9.26
N GLU A 115 17.20 -4.49 -9.12
CA GLU A 115 17.87 -5.58 -8.40
C GLU A 115 19.22 -5.96 -9.04
N SER A 116 19.31 -5.98 -10.37
CA SER A 116 20.54 -6.28 -11.09
C SER A 116 21.66 -5.27 -10.85
N ILE A 117 21.28 -4.02 -10.54
CA ILE A 117 22.23 -2.92 -10.24
C ILE A 117 22.60 -2.93 -8.75
N MET A 118 21.64 -3.17 -7.85
CA MET A 118 21.80 -2.94 -6.41
C MET A 118 22.15 -4.19 -5.62
N LEU A 119 21.80 -5.35 -6.12
CA LEU A 119 22.04 -6.64 -5.46
C LEU A 119 23.01 -7.49 -6.30
#